data_80356bd5bbac411eb23ade8104858407
#
_entry.id   80356bd5bbac411eb23ade8104858407
#
_cell.length_a   1.000
_cell.length_b   1.000
_cell.length_c   1.000
_cell.angle_alpha   90.00
_cell.angle_beta   90.00
_cell.angle_gamma   90.00
#
_symmetry.space_group_name_H-M   'P 1'
#
loop_
_entity.id
_entity.type
_entity.pdbx_description
1 polymer ?
#
loop_
_entity_poly.entity_id
_entity_poly.type
_entity_poly.pdbx_seq_one_letter_code
_entity_poly.pdbx_strand_id
1 'polypeptide(L)'
;DYEESSRIIKNNFGLKWSKDKIESIKVSAPKSQWAEYFLEYTQYHTRYRELSREDFLKNQGYRYYDNWKGFGCNLDTVAEVGTDVKQVDEISPLYGKTEEYYRKILELAREKNIPVLVTIAPYFLIDEKSEKMFNRVGEIAGEYGDLFLDGNKLVDEIGVDYQVDNADDVGHLNYLGNQKYTKYLGTYIKEHYTVSDRRADAAYESWQKNADY
;
A
#
# COMPACT_ATOMS: atom_id res chain seq x y z
N ASP A 1 -2.76 19.58 -11.41
CA ASP A 1 -3.41 19.68 -10.10
C ASP A 1 -2.43 19.37 -8.98
N TYR A 2 -2.55 20.09 -7.85
CA TYR A 2 -1.62 19.99 -6.71
C TYR A 2 -1.52 18.56 -6.12
N GLU A 3 -2.62 17.85 -6.04
CA GLU A 3 -2.63 16.46 -5.54
C GLU A 3 -1.85 15.50 -6.43
N GLU A 4 -1.99 15.60 -7.74
CA GLU A 4 -1.26 14.75 -8.68
C GLU A 4 0.23 15.01 -8.60
N SER A 5 0.65 16.26 -8.57
CA SER A 5 2.06 16.65 -8.40
C SER A 5 2.64 16.14 -7.08
N SER A 6 1.90 16.23 -5.98
CA SER A 6 2.37 15.76 -4.67
C SER A 6 2.59 14.24 -4.62
N ARG A 7 1.74 13.47 -5.28
CA ARG A 7 1.88 12.00 -5.40
C ARG A 7 3.11 11.62 -6.23
N ILE A 8 3.35 12.30 -7.35
CA ILE A 8 4.53 12.08 -8.19
C ILE A 8 5.81 12.37 -7.40
N ILE A 9 5.84 13.49 -6.68
CA ILE A 9 6.95 13.86 -5.80
C ILE A 9 7.19 12.77 -4.76
N LYS A 10 6.16 12.39 -4.02
CA LYS A 10 6.25 11.40 -2.95
C LYS A 10 6.79 10.05 -3.44
N ASN A 11 6.35 9.60 -4.61
CA ASN A 11 6.76 8.32 -5.18
C ASN A 11 8.21 8.33 -5.71
N ASN A 12 8.71 9.46 -6.19
CA ASN A 12 10.06 9.58 -6.75
C ASN A 12 11.12 10.06 -5.74
N PHE A 13 10.70 10.73 -4.67
CA PHE A 13 11.60 11.39 -3.72
C PHE A 13 12.57 10.44 -3.02
N GLY A 14 12.11 9.26 -2.59
CA GLY A 14 12.93 8.28 -1.90
C GLY A 14 13.86 7.45 -2.79
N LEU A 15 13.71 7.56 -4.11
CA LEU A 15 14.52 6.79 -5.04
C LEU A 15 15.93 7.36 -5.15
N LYS A 16 16.95 6.52 -5.02
CA LYS A 16 18.34 6.90 -5.33
C LYS A 16 18.47 7.25 -6.81
N TRP A 17 19.36 8.19 -7.14
CA TRP A 17 19.67 8.52 -8.52
C TRP A 17 20.12 7.27 -9.28
N SER A 18 19.38 6.92 -10.31
CA SER A 18 19.56 5.72 -11.12
C SER A 18 18.84 5.90 -12.46
N LYS A 19 19.06 4.96 -13.37
CA LYS A 19 18.31 4.88 -14.63
C LYS A 19 16.81 4.70 -14.34
N ASP A 20 16.46 3.90 -13.32
CA ASP A 20 15.07 3.62 -12.97
C ASP A 20 14.35 4.87 -12.43
N LYS A 21 15.02 5.71 -11.62
CA LYS A 21 14.47 7.00 -11.20
C LYS A 21 14.17 7.91 -12.39
N ILE A 22 15.10 7.98 -13.35
CA ILE A 22 14.93 8.78 -14.57
C ILE A 22 13.71 8.29 -15.36
N GLU A 23 13.59 6.99 -15.57
CA GLU A 23 12.46 6.41 -16.30
C GLU A 23 11.15 6.59 -15.53
N SER A 24 11.15 6.42 -14.21
CA SER A 24 9.98 6.67 -13.35
C SER A 24 9.46 8.10 -13.50
N ILE A 25 10.34 9.09 -13.45
CA ILE A 25 9.96 10.50 -13.65
C ILE A 25 9.38 10.72 -15.05
N LYS A 26 10.02 10.18 -16.09
CA LYS A 26 9.55 10.34 -17.48
C LYS A 26 8.14 9.73 -17.71
N VAL A 27 7.84 8.64 -17.04
CA VAL A 27 6.54 7.96 -17.17
C VAL A 27 5.45 8.65 -16.37
N SER A 28 5.78 9.14 -15.17
CA SER A 28 4.79 9.68 -14.21
C SER A 28 4.58 11.18 -14.33
N ALA A 29 5.54 11.95 -14.87
CA ALA A 29 5.46 13.40 -14.91
C ALA A 29 5.35 13.95 -16.35
N PRO A 30 4.59 15.05 -16.57
CA PRO A 30 4.60 15.78 -17.84
C PRO A 30 6.00 16.29 -18.15
N LYS A 31 6.39 16.25 -19.45
CA LYS A 31 7.72 16.68 -19.90
C LYS A 31 8.10 18.10 -19.48
N SER A 32 7.13 18.99 -19.41
CA SER A 32 7.31 20.38 -18.94
C SER A 32 7.77 20.49 -17.48
N GLN A 33 7.51 19.49 -16.67
CA GLN A 33 7.85 19.45 -15.23
C GLN A 33 9.09 18.59 -14.93
N TRP A 34 9.69 17.92 -15.90
CA TRP A 34 10.83 17.04 -15.64
C TRP A 34 11.98 17.70 -14.90
N ALA A 35 12.30 18.96 -15.23
CA ALA A 35 13.37 19.69 -14.56
C ALA A 35 13.12 19.83 -13.05
N GLU A 36 11.87 19.96 -12.62
CA GLU A 36 11.48 20.09 -11.21
C GLU A 36 11.70 18.78 -10.45
N TYR A 37 11.46 17.64 -11.10
CA TYR A 37 11.65 16.31 -10.49
C TYR A 37 13.09 15.82 -10.59
N PHE A 38 13.85 16.26 -11.62
CA PHE A 38 15.27 15.96 -11.72
C PHE A 38 16.13 16.79 -10.77
N LEU A 39 15.71 18.03 -10.52
CA LEU A 39 16.41 18.94 -9.63
C LEU A 39 15.63 19.04 -8.29
N GLU A 40 15.82 18.09 -7.40
CA GLU A 40 15.18 18.09 -6.08
C GLU A 40 15.32 19.44 -5.33
N TYR A 41 16.40 20.16 -5.61
CA TYR A 41 16.65 21.50 -5.10
C TYR A 41 15.52 22.50 -5.42
N THR A 42 14.89 22.41 -6.59
CA THR A 42 13.83 23.35 -6.99
C THR A 42 12.59 23.22 -6.12
N GLN A 43 12.31 22.04 -5.58
CA GLN A 43 11.18 21.78 -4.68
C GLN A 43 11.39 22.39 -3.29
N TYR A 44 12.64 22.52 -2.86
CA TYR A 44 12.98 23.14 -1.57
C TYR A 44 13.21 24.63 -1.69
N HIS A 45 13.55 25.13 -2.88
CA HIS A 45 13.90 26.51 -3.10
C HIS A 45 12.73 27.48 -2.83
N THR A 46 11.50 27.06 -3.03
CA THR A 46 10.30 27.86 -2.74
C THR A 46 9.90 27.80 -1.26
N ARG A 47 10.26 26.71 -0.55
CA ARG A 47 9.90 26.49 0.86
C ARG A 47 10.72 27.28 1.87
N TYR A 48 11.81 27.92 1.49
CA TYR A 48 12.66 28.62 2.46
C TYR A 48 11.93 29.69 3.29
N ARG A 49 10.80 30.23 2.77
CA ARG A 49 9.95 31.19 3.47
C ARG A 49 8.96 30.56 4.44
N GLU A 50 8.74 29.26 4.30
CA GLU A 50 7.80 28.46 5.09
C GLU A 50 8.50 27.59 6.11
N LEU A 51 9.85 27.61 6.11
CA LEU A 51 10.65 26.84 7.05
C LEU A 51 10.41 27.32 8.47
N SER A 52 10.06 26.39 9.33
CA SER A 52 9.87 26.58 10.76
C SER A 52 10.93 25.84 11.55
N ARG A 53 10.94 26.03 12.87
CA ARG A 53 11.84 25.29 13.75
C ARG A 53 11.62 23.79 13.66
N GLU A 54 10.39 23.34 13.42
CA GLU A 54 9.99 21.95 13.29
C GLU A 54 10.69 21.25 12.11
N ASP A 55 10.97 21.96 11.02
CA ASP A 55 11.69 21.41 9.86
C ASP A 55 13.14 21.02 10.18
N PHE A 56 13.74 21.62 11.22
CA PHE A 56 15.11 21.37 11.67
C PHE A 56 15.20 20.46 12.90
N LEU A 57 14.08 20.26 13.59
CA LEU A 57 14.02 19.27 14.65
C LEU A 57 13.88 17.90 14.01
N LYS A 58 14.81 16.99 14.30
CA LYS A 58 14.59 15.57 13.99
C LYS A 58 13.19 15.22 14.48
N ASN A 59 12.34 14.90 13.55
CA ASN A 59 10.91 14.68 13.74
C ASN A 59 10.65 13.73 14.90
N GLN A 60 10.32 14.26 16.06
CA GLN A 60 9.99 13.44 17.24
C GLN A 60 8.68 12.66 16.99
N GLY A 61 7.78 13.16 16.12
CA GLY A 61 6.56 12.48 15.72
C GLY A 61 6.77 11.23 14.87
N TYR A 62 7.88 11.12 14.13
CA TYR A 62 8.20 9.93 13.32
C TYR A 62 8.91 8.81 14.08
N ARG A 63 9.25 8.99 15.37
CA ARG A 63 9.88 7.93 16.18
C ARG A 63 9.03 6.68 16.31
N TYR A 64 7.72 6.81 16.29
CA TYR A 64 6.81 5.66 16.31
C TYR A 64 6.93 4.83 15.03
N TYR A 65 7.03 5.46 13.87
CA TYR A 65 7.17 4.77 12.58
C TYR A 65 8.52 4.06 12.42
N ASP A 66 9.61 4.63 12.95
CA ASP A 66 10.93 4.00 12.91
C ASP A 66 10.93 2.68 13.70
N ASN A 67 10.32 2.66 14.87
CA ASN A 67 10.22 1.46 15.70
C ASN A 67 9.31 0.39 15.09
N TRP A 68 8.24 0.78 14.41
CA TRP A 68 7.27 -0.14 13.83
C TRP A 68 7.53 -0.44 12.34
N LYS A 69 8.72 -0.14 11.85
CA LYS A 69 9.16 -0.44 10.47
C LYS A 69 8.21 0.06 9.39
N GLY A 70 7.66 1.24 9.59
CA GLY A 70 6.75 1.89 8.66
C GLY A 70 5.27 1.59 8.90
N PHE A 71 4.92 0.78 9.90
CA PHE A 71 3.54 0.60 10.28
C PHE A 71 3.00 1.86 10.97
N GLY A 72 1.92 2.41 10.42
CA GLY A 72 1.15 3.50 11.04
C GLY A 72 0.00 2.92 11.86
N CYS A 73 -0.02 3.19 13.17
CA CYS A 73 -1.10 2.78 14.04
C CYS A 73 -2.10 3.93 14.21
N ASN A 74 -3.37 3.67 13.98
CA ASN A 74 -4.46 4.57 14.34
C ASN A 74 -5.37 3.86 15.33
N LEU A 75 -5.63 4.50 16.49
CA LEU A 75 -6.47 4.00 17.56
C LEU A 75 -7.88 4.61 17.53
N ASP A 76 -8.11 5.60 16.67
CA ASP A 76 -9.42 6.21 16.52
C ASP A 76 -10.43 5.21 15.98
N THR A 77 -11.70 5.49 16.25
CA THR A 77 -12.81 4.67 15.74
C THR A 77 -13.86 5.57 15.13
N VAL A 78 -14.15 5.33 13.87
CA VAL A 78 -15.24 5.96 13.12
C VAL A 78 -16.21 4.86 12.70
N ALA A 79 -17.46 4.95 13.15
CA ALA A 79 -18.48 3.97 12.82
C ALA A 79 -19.03 4.24 11.41
N GLU A 80 -18.92 3.24 10.53
CA GLU A 80 -19.34 3.33 9.14
C GLU A 80 -20.12 2.07 8.70
N VAL A 81 -20.72 2.15 7.53
CA VAL A 81 -21.44 1.04 6.91
C VAL A 81 -20.83 0.79 5.53
N GLY A 82 -20.25 -0.39 5.35
CA GLY A 82 -19.71 -0.80 4.06
C GLY A 82 -20.78 -1.30 3.08
N THR A 83 -20.48 -1.21 1.79
CA THR A 83 -21.28 -1.85 0.76
C THR A 83 -20.99 -3.35 0.72
N ASP A 84 -22.03 -4.18 0.62
CA ASP A 84 -21.84 -5.61 0.39
C ASP A 84 -21.54 -5.87 -1.08
N VAL A 85 -20.30 -6.26 -1.36
CA VAL A 85 -19.79 -6.54 -2.72
C VAL A 85 -19.54 -8.05 -2.96
N LYS A 86 -19.92 -8.91 -2.01
CA LYS A 86 -19.61 -10.35 -2.06
C LYS A 86 -20.14 -11.06 -3.30
N GLN A 87 -21.26 -10.57 -3.87
CA GLN A 87 -21.89 -11.13 -5.05
C GLN A 87 -21.55 -10.41 -6.35
N VAL A 88 -20.60 -9.48 -6.33
CA VAL A 88 -20.15 -8.76 -7.54
C VAL A 88 -19.09 -9.60 -8.24
N ASP A 89 -19.47 -10.32 -9.29
CA ASP A 89 -18.55 -11.19 -10.06
C ASP A 89 -18.18 -10.61 -11.42
N GLU A 90 -18.83 -9.55 -11.87
CA GLU A 90 -18.52 -8.92 -13.15
C GLU A 90 -17.13 -8.25 -13.09
N ILE A 91 -16.53 -8.14 -14.27
CA ILE A 91 -15.20 -7.57 -14.49
C ILE A 91 -15.32 -6.25 -15.25
N SER A 92 -14.55 -5.26 -14.82
CA SER A 92 -14.36 -4.01 -15.55
C SER A 92 -12.88 -3.77 -15.85
N PRO A 93 -12.55 -3.16 -17.01
CA PRO A 93 -11.18 -2.82 -17.35
C PRO A 93 -10.53 -1.91 -16.30
N LEU A 94 -9.23 -2.08 -16.09
CA LEU A 94 -8.45 -1.15 -15.28
C LEU A 94 -8.21 0.17 -16.03
N TYR A 95 -8.04 1.25 -15.28
CA TYR A 95 -7.84 2.57 -15.87
C TYR A 95 -6.47 2.75 -16.53
N GLY A 96 -6.45 3.38 -17.70
CA GLY A 96 -5.26 3.88 -18.34
C GLY A 96 -4.14 2.83 -18.46
N LYS A 97 -2.98 3.15 -17.91
CA LYS A 97 -1.79 2.28 -17.92
C LYS A 97 -1.72 1.28 -16.76
N THR A 98 -2.73 1.23 -15.89
CA THR A 98 -2.69 0.41 -14.67
C THR A 98 -2.48 -1.07 -14.99
N GLU A 99 -3.24 -1.63 -15.95
CA GLU A 99 -3.09 -3.02 -16.34
C GLU A 99 -1.70 -3.31 -16.94
N GLU A 100 -1.19 -2.41 -17.80
CA GLU A 100 0.15 -2.56 -18.40
C GLU A 100 1.24 -2.66 -17.33
N TYR A 101 1.23 -1.75 -16.34
CA TYR A 101 2.26 -1.76 -15.29
C TYR A 101 2.06 -2.89 -14.30
N TYR A 102 0.83 -3.24 -14.00
CA TYR A 102 0.54 -4.39 -13.15
C TYR A 102 1.11 -5.69 -13.78
N ARG A 103 0.86 -5.91 -15.07
CA ARG A 103 1.44 -7.06 -15.80
C ARG A 103 2.97 -7.04 -15.79
N LYS A 104 3.60 -5.88 -15.98
CA LYS A 104 5.07 -5.74 -15.89
C LYS A 104 5.61 -6.12 -14.52
N ILE A 105 4.87 -5.80 -13.43
CA ILE A 105 5.26 -6.19 -12.07
C ILE A 105 5.22 -7.71 -11.94
N LEU A 106 4.14 -8.36 -12.36
CA LEU A 106 3.99 -9.81 -12.29
C LEU A 106 5.02 -10.53 -13.18
N GLU A 107 5.28 -10.02 -14.38
CA GLU A 107 6.34 -10.53 -15.28
C GLU A 107 7.71 -10.47 -14.61
N LEU A 108 8.07 -9.33 -14.03
CA LEU A 108 9.34 -9.16 -13.33
C LEU A 108 9.46 -10.11 -12.13
N ALA A 109 8.40 -10.28 -11.35
CA ALA A 109 8.38 -11.22 -10.23
C ALA A 109 8.60 -12.66 -10.72
N ARG A 110 7.93 -13.06 -11.79
CA ARG A 110 8.10 -14.37 -12.41
C ARG A 110 9.52 -14.58 -12.94
N GLU A 111 10.10 -13.59 -13.63
CA GLU A 111 11.50 -13.63 -14.10
C GLU A 111 12.50 -13.79 -12.95
N LYS A 112 12.20 -13.22 -11.79
CA LYS A 112 13.02 -13.29 -10.58
C LYS A 112 12.70 -14.49 -9.69
N ASN A 113 11.73 -15.32 -10.06
CA ASN A 113 11.21 -16.41 -9.24
C ASN A 113 10.76 -15.94 -7.84
N ILE A 114 10.09 -14.79 -7.79
CA ILE A 114 9.51 -14.24 -6.55
C ILE A 114 8.02 -14.61 -6.55
N PRO A 115 7.56 -15.39 -5.57
CA PRO A 115 6.13 -15.69 -5.42
C PRO A 115 5.37 -14.40 -5.06
N VAL A 116 4.20 -14.21 -5.67
CA VAL A 116 3.37 -13.02 -5.46
C VAL A 116 2.04 -13.41 -4.84
N LEU A 117 1.64 -12.68 -3.81
CA LEU A 117 0.27 -12.62 -3.33
C LEU A 117 -0.25 -11.20 -3.58
N VAL A 118 -1.26 -11.10 -4.42
CA VAL A 118 -1.97 -9.84 -4.63
C VAL A 118 -3.11 -9.77 -3.63
N THR A 119 -3.24 -8.66 -2.90
CA THR A 119 -4.27 -8.57 -1.88
C THR A 119 -4.83 -7.16 -1.76
N ILE A 120 -6.11 -7.08 -1.39
CA ILE A 120 -6.81 -5.84 -1.07
C ILE A 120 -7.33 -5.98 0.36
N ALA A 121 -6.95 -5.04 1.23
CA ALA A 121 -7.50 -4.99 2.58
C ALA A 121 -8.98 -4.57 2.55
N PRO A 122 -9.81 -5.04 3.47
CA PRO A 122 -11.19 -4.57 3.59
C PRO A 122 -11.24 -3.07 3.83
N TYR A 123 -12.16 -2.37 3.16
CA TYR A 123 -12.46 -0.97 3.46
C TYR A 123 -13.92 -0.62 3.12
N PHE A 124 -14.57 0.18 3.96
CA PHE A 124 -16.01 0.42 3.87
C PHE A 124 -16.44 1.23 2.64
N LEU A 125 -15.52 2.01 2.03
CA LEU A 125 -15.80 2.83 0.84
C LEU A 125 -15.83 2.03 -0.47
N ILE A 126 -15.70 0.70 -0.41
CA ILE A 126 -15.83 -0.14 -1.60
C ILE A 126 -17.20 0.07 -2.27
N ASP A 127 -17.22 0.16 -3.59
CA ASP A 127 -18.41 0.15 -4.41
C ASP A 127 -18.35 -0.94 -5.50
N GLU A 128 -19.48 -1.24 -6.11
CA GLU A 128 -19.55 -2.25 -7.19
C GLU A 128 -18.60 -1.96 -8.35
N LYS A 129 -18.39 -0.68 -8.68
CA LYS A 129 -17.52 -0.29 -9.78
C LYS A 129 -16.06 -0.62 -9.47
N SER A 130 -15.62 -0.32 -8.26
CA SER A 130 -14.28 -0.63 -7.78
C SER A 130 -14.08 -2.14 -7.67
N GLU A 131 -15.09 -2.85 -7.15
CA GLU A 131 -15.07 -4.31 -7.02
C GLU A 131 -14.90 -5.00 -8.38
N LYS A 132 -15.61 -4.56 -9.42
CA LYS A 132 -15.45 -5.06 -10.79
C LYS A 132 -14.03 -4.89 -11.33
N MET A 133 -13.33 -3.81 -10.93
CA MET A 133 -11.91 -3.61 -11.28
C MET A 133 -11.01 -4.53 -10.44
N PHE A 134 -11.33 -4.78 -9.17
CA PHE A 134 -10.59 -5.72 -8.34
C PHE A 134 -10.75 -7.16 -8.85
N ASN A 135 -11.93 -7.54 -9.33
CA ASN A 135 -12.11 -8.82 -10.03
C ASN A 135 -11.18 -8.93 -11.25
N ARG A 136 -10.97 -7.84 -12.01
CA ARG A 136 -9.97 -7.82 -13.10
C ARG A 136 -8.54 -8.00 -12.58
N VAL A 137 -8.19 -7.39 -11.46
CA VAL A 137 -6.89 -7.59 -10.81
C VAL A 137 -6.68 -9.07 -10.47
N GLY A 138 -7.69 -9.71 -9.90
CA GLY A 138 -7.65 -11.14 -9.57
C GLY A 138 -7.54 -12.03 -10.80
N GLU A 139 -8.29 -11.73 -11.87
CA GLU A 139 -8.19 -12.45 -13.14
C GLU A 139 -6.77 -12.39 -13.72
N ILE A 140 -6.17 -11.19 -13.75
CA ILE A 140 -4.80 -11.00 -14.23
C ILE A 140 -3.80 -11.76 -13.35
N ALA A 141 -3.91 -11.70 -12.01
CA ALA A 141 -3.05 -12.48 -11.12
C ALA A 141 -3.11 -13.98 -11.48
N GLY A 142 -4.31 -14.52 -11.69
CA GLY A 142 -4.52 -15.91 -12.10
C GLY A 142 -3.88 -16.28 -13.43
N GLU A 143 -3.83 -15.36 -14.41
CA GLU A 143 -3.13 -15.57 -15.70
C GLU A 143 -1.61 -15.83 -15.50
N TYR A 144 -1.02 -15.30 -14.41
CA TYR A 144 0.39 -15.48 -14.05
C TYR A 144 0.60 -16.65 -13.08
N GLY A 145 -0.48 -17.28 -12.60
CA GLY A 145 -0.43 -18.32 -11.58
C GLY A 145 -0.25 -17.80 -10.16
N ASP A 146 -0.45 -16.51 -9.96
CA ASP A 146 -0.37 -15.83 -8.67
C ASP A 146 -1.71 -15.85 -7.95
N LEU A 147 -1.67 -15.77 -6.62
CA LEU A 147 -2.87 -15.75 -5.78
C LEU A 147 -3.40 -14.33 -5.62
N PHE A 148 -4.71 -14.23 -5.55
CA PHE A 148 -5.43 -12.99 -5.24
C PHE A 148 -6.32 -13.19 -4.02
N LEU A 149 -6.21 -12.27 -3.05
CA LEU A 149 -6.98 -12.25 -1.83
C LEU A 149 -7.76 -10.93 -1.73
N ASP A 150 -9.06 -10.99 -1.97
CA ASP A 150 -9.95 -9.84 -1.83
C ASP A 150 -10.55 -9.80 -0.43
N GLY A 151 -10.04 -8.90 0.40
CA GLY A 151 -10.55 -8.72 1.76
C GLY A 151 -11.95 -8.13 1.83
N ASN A 152 -12.42 -7.44 0.80
CA ASN A 152 -13.78 -6.88 0.78
C ASN A 152 -14.83 -7.98 0.63
N LYS A 153 -14.54 -9.03 -0.13
CA LYS A 153 -15.41 -10.20 -0.23
C LYS A 153 -15.36 -11.09 1.01
N LEU A 154 -14.30 -11.00 1.80
CA LEU A 154 -14.00 -11.85 2.95
C LEU A 154 -14.23 -11.16 4.30
N VAL A 155 -14.93 -10.03 4.32
CA VAL A 155 -15.17 -9.22 5.53
C VAL A 155 -15.69 -10.06 6.69
N ASP A 156 -16.67 -10.95 6.44
CA ASP A 156 -17.26 -11.81 7.48
C ASP A 156 -16.26 -12.85 7.99
N GLU A 157 -15.46 -13.46 7.11
CA GLU A 157 -14.46 -14.47 7.47
C GLU A 157 -13.30 -13.86 8.25
N ILE A 158 -12.87 -12.65 7.86
CA ILE A 158 -11.85 -11.87 8.57
C ILE A 158 -12.40 -11.39 9.92
N GLY A 159 -13.70 -11.19 10.01
CA GLY A 159 -14.39 -10.69 11.19
C GLY A 159 -14.27 -9.17 11.37
N VAL A 160 -14.10 -8.42 10.25
CA VAL A 160 -14.10 -6.95 10.27
C VAL A 160 -15.53 -6.44 10.49
N ASP A 161 -15.66 -5.52 11.44
CA ASP A 161 -16.89 -4.78 11.71
C ASP A 161 -16.62 -3.29 11.51
N TYR A 162 -17.14 -2.73 10.44
CA TYR A 162 -16.94 -1.31 10.11
C TYR A 162 -17.52 -0.32 11.13
N GLN A 163 -18.29 -0.79 12.11
CA GLN A 163 -18.75 0.04 13.23
C GLN A 163 -17.65 0.31 14.27
N VAL A 164 -16.60 -0.54 14.32
CA VAL A 164 -15.56 -0.45 15.35
C VAL A 164 -14.14 -0.58 14.82
N ASP A 165 -13.96 -1.06 13.59
CA ASP A 165 -12.64 -1.40 13.02
C ASP A 165 -12.09 -0.34 12.04
N ASN A 166 -12.79 0.78 11.83
CA ASN A 166 -12.33 1.88 11.00
C ASN A 166 -11.61 2.96 11.80
N ALA A 167 -10.58 3.55 11.20
CA ALA A 167 -9.78 4.61 11.79
C ALA A 167 -10.27 6.02 11.42
N ASP A 168 -10.91 6.16 10.27
CA ASP A 168 -11.23 7.44 9.64
C ASP A 168 -12.36 7.30 8.61
N ASP A 169 -12.74 8.41 8.02
CA ASP A 169 -13.76 8.51 6.98
C ASP A 169 -13.26 8.22 5.56
N VAL A 170 -11.97 7.86 5.40
CA VAL A 170 -11.36 7.51 4.10
C VAL A 170 -11.11 6.01 3.92
N GLY A 171 -11.56 5.19 4.86
CA GLY A 171 -11.61 3.74 4.72
C GLY A 171 -10.40 2.98 5.27
N HIS A 172 -9.55 3.61 6.09
CA HIS A 172 -8.46 2.88 6.73
C HIS A 172 -8.97 2.06 7.92
N LEU A 173 -8.48 0.83 8.05
CA LEU A 173 -8.70 0.05 9.26
C LEU A 173 -7.90 0.66 10.43
N ASN A 174 -8.50 0.69 11.61
CA ASN A 174 -7.81 1.03 12.84
C ASN A 174 -6.96 -0.14 13.35
N TYR A 175 -6.38 0.01 14.54
CA TYR A 175 -5.56 -1.03 15.15
C TYR A 175 -6.29 -2.38 15.28
N LEU A 176 -7.56 -2.38 15.70
CA LEU A 176 -8.34 -3.60 15.87
C LEU A 176 -8.63 -4.29 14.52
N GLY A 177 -9.08 -3.53 13.54
CA GLY A 177 -9.30 -4.03 12.18
C GLY A 177 -8.02 -4.56 11.54
N ASN A 178 -6.90 -3.85 11.71
CA ASN A 178 -5.59 -4.30 11.24
C ASN A 178 -5.13 -5.60 11.90
N GLN A 179 -5.38 -5.80 13.19
CA GLN A 179 -5.06 -7.08 13.86
C GLN A 179 -5.85 -8.25 13.25
N LYS A 180 -7.14 -8.07 13.00
CA LYS A 180 -8.01 -9.10 12.40
C LYS A 180 -7.51 -9.46 11.00
N TYR A 181 -7.31 -8.44 10.15
CA TYR A 181 -6.84 -8.65 8.79
C TYR A 181 -5.43 -9.28 8.73
N THR A 182 -4.49 -8.79 9.54
CA THR A 182 -3.13 -9.33 9.59
C THR A 182 -3.10 -10.79 10.05
N LYS A 183 -3.96 -11.15 11.01
CA LYS A 183 -4.09 -12.54 11.46
C LYS A 183 -4.61 -13.43 10.34
N TYR A 184 -5.65 -13.00 9.64
CA TYR A 184 -6.22 -13.74 8.52
C TYR A 184 -5.18 -13.90 7.40
N LEU A 185 -4.55 -12.79 6.97
CA LEU A 185 -3.52 -12.78 5.93
C LEU A 185 -2.32 -13.67 6.29
N GLY A 186 -1.87 -13.63 7.55
CA GLY A 186 -0.77 -14.47 8.02
C GLY A 186 -1.11 -15.96 7.99
N THR A 187 -2.36 -16.32 8.28
CA THR A 187 -2.84 -17.72 8.16
C THR A 187 -2.88 -18.12 6.69
N TYR A 188 -3.47 -17.30 5.84
CA TYR A 188 -3.53 -17.54 4.40
C TYR A 188 -2.14 -17.73 3.77
N ILE A 189 -1.16 -16.87 4.13
CA ILE A 189 0.23 -17.00 3.66
C ILE A 189 0.84 -18.33 4.09
N LYS A 190 0.62 -18.77 5.33
CA LYS A 190 1.16 -20.05 5.82
C LYS A 190 0.56 -21.27 5.11
N GLU A 191 -0.68 -21.18 4.67
CA GLU A 191 -1.37 -22.27 3.98
C GLU A 191 -0.94 -22.41 2.52
N HIS A 192 -0.57 -21.28 1.88
CA HIS A 192 -0.31 -21.25 0.45
C HIS A 192 1.17 -21.10 0.08
N TYR A 193 2.01 -20.63 1.01
CA TYR A 193 3.43 -20.39 0.78
C TYR A 193 4.33 -21.09 1.80
N THR A 194 5.49 -21.53 1.35
CA THR A 194 6.53 -22.02 2.25
C THR A 194 7.24 -20.84 2.91
N VAL A 195 6.94 -20.59 4.19
CA VAL A 195 7.56 -19.51 4.97
C VAL A 195 8.36 -20.10 6.14
N SER A 196 9.58 -19.59 6.34
CA SER A 196 10.43 -20.01 7.45
C SER A 196 10.14 -19.18 8.70
N ASP A 197 10.15 -19.81 9.87
CA ASP A 197 10.14 -19.09 11.14
C ASP A 197 11.50 -18.41 11.36
N ARG A 198 11.51 -17.09 11.43
CA ARG A 198 12.72 -16.27 11.60
C ARG A 198 12.85 -15.67 13.00
N ARG A 199 11.98 -16.02 13.94
CA ARG A 199 11.99 -15.43 15.30
C ARG A 199 13.29 -15.70 16.07
N ALA A 200 13.98 -16.80 15.80
CA ALA A 200 15.26 -17.12 16.39
C ALA A 200 16.47 -16.62 15.58
N ASP A 201 16.27 -15.97 14.46
CA ASP A 201 17.33 -15.49 13.58
C ASP A 201 17.79 -14.10 14.01
N ALA A 202 19.08 -13.96 14.40
CA ALA A 202 19.67 -12.70 14.85
C ALA A 202 19.55 -11.57 13.84
N ALA A 203 19.48 -11.87 12.53
CA ALA A 203 19.25 -10.86 11.48
C ALA A 203 17.89 -10.17 11.62
N TYR A 204 16.93 -10.78 12.32
CA TYR A 204 15.57 -10.28 12.54
C TYR A 204 15.30 -9.85 14.00
N GLU A 205 16.31 -9.78 14.85
CA GLU A 205 16.20 -9.39 16.28
C GLU A 205 15.45 -8.05 16.46
N SER A 206 15.64 -7.09 15.54
CA SER A 206 14.94 -5.81 15.58
C SER A 206 13.41 -5.93 15.40
N TRP A 207 12.91 -6.98 14.76
CA TRP A 207 11.47 -7.26 14.67
C TRP A 207 10.93 -7.79 15.99
N GLN A 208 11.70 -8.68 16.65
CA GLN A 208 11.31 -9.19 17.95
C GLN A 208 11.25 -8.07 19.00
N LYS A 209 12.28 -7.21 19.04
CA LYS A 209 12.30 -6.04 19.94
C LYS A 209 11.12 -5.08 19.71
N ASN A 210 10.66 -4.97 18.46
CA ASN A 210 9.50 -4.12 18.16
C ASN A 210 8.17 -4.79 18.55
N ALA A 211 8.10 -6.12 18.55
CA ALA A 211 6.91 -6.86 18.97
C ALA A 211 6.70 -6.81 20.49
N ASP A 212 7.78 -6.60 21.25
CA ASP A 212 7.77 -6.51 22.73
C ASP A 212 7.46 -5.07 23.22
N TYR A 213 7.29 -4.09 22.33
CA TYR A 213 7.08 -2.67 22.63
C TYR A 213 5.60 -2.30 22.58
#